data_ceacf02cff526eeede3669291cd2ae53
#
_entry.id   ceacf02cff526eeede3669291cd2ae53
#
_cell.length_a   1.000
_cell.length_b   1.000
_cell.length_c   1.000
_cell.angle_alpha   90.00
_cell.angle_beta   90.00
_cell.angle_gamma   90.00
#
_symmetry.space_group_name_H-M   'P 1'
#
loop_
_entity.id
_entity.type
_entity.pdbx_description
1 polymer ?
#
loop_
_entity_poly.entity_id
_entity_poly.type
_entity_poly.pdbx_seq_one_letter_code
_entity_poly.pdbx_strand_id
1 'polypeptide(L)'
;MRTKATVGLMVLVVVFYAVFIGVRGVGLLRGDSAVGVVLGAALLVLPLLGLLLVWREIEFGRRTSVLAATLDAEGGLPVDDLPRRPSGRVDRGAADEQFQRMRAETEARPDDWRTWFRLSLAYDAAGDRTRAREAARHALQLHG
;
A
#
# COMPACT_ATOMS: atom_id res chain seq x y z
N MET A 1 13.71 -9.04 -21.19
CA MET A 1 12.58 -9.67 -21.92
C MET A 1 11.83 -10.74 -21.08
N ARG A 2 12.52 -11.58 -20.32
CA ARG A 2 11.89 -12.67 -19.49
C ARG A 2 10.85 -12.14 -18.47
N THR A 3 11.12 -11.06 -17.78
CA THR A 3 10.23 -10.51 -16.74
C THR A 3 8.87 -10.05 -17.29
N LYS A 4 8.84 -9.42 -18.47
CA LYS A 4 7.59 -8.99 -19.11
C LYS A 4 6.74 -10.19 -19.56
N ALA A 5 7.38 -11.25 -20.06
CA ALA A 5 6.69 -12.49 -20.45
C ALA A 5 6.10 -13.21 -19.22
N THR A 6 6.85 -13.27 -18.11
CA THR A 6 6.36 -13.86 -16.86
C THR A 6 5.16 -13.11 -16.30
N VAL A 7 5.22 -11.78 -16.28
CA VAL A 7 4.09 -10.93 -15.83
C VAL A 7 2.89 -11.12 -16.77
N GLY A 8 3.09 -11.13 -18.09
CA GLY A 8 2.02 -11.38 -19.06
C GLY A 8 1.36 -12.75 -18.86
N LEU A 9 2.14 -13.79 -18.61
CA LEU A 9 1.63 -15.13 -18.33
C LEU A 9 0.82 -15.15 -17.03
N MET A 10 1.30 -14.51 -15.97
CA MET A 10 0.57 -14.42 -14.69
C MET A 10 -0.77 -13.70 -14.86
N VAL A 11 -0.79 -12.58 -15.59
CA VAL A 11 -2.04 -11.85 -15.88
C VAL A 11 -3.00 -12.73 -16.67
N LEU A 12 -2.52 -13.44 -17.69
CA LEU A 12 -3.35 -14.35 -18.49
C LEU A 12 -3.98 -15.45 -17.62
N VAL A 13 -3.21 -16.07 -16.73
CA VAL A 13 -3.71 -17.11 -15.80
C VAL A 13 -4.75 -16.54 -14.86
N VAL A 14 -4.52 -15.34 -14.30
CA VAL A 14 -5.48 -14.67 -13.41
C VAL A 14 -6.79 -14.34 -14.14
N VAL A 15 -6.72 -13.82 -15.37
CA VAL A 15 -7.89 -13.51 -16.18
C VAL A 15 -8.66 -14.79 -16.52
N PHE A 16 -7.96 -15.85 -16.96
CA PHE A 16 -8.58 -17.14 -17.26
C PHE A 16 -9.32 -17.69 -16.03
N TYR A 17 -8.66 -17.64 -14.86
CA TYR A 17 -9.24 -18.11 -13.61
C TYR A 17 -10.47 -17.27 -13.18
N ALA A 18 -10.40 -15.95 -13.35
CA ALA A 18 -11.51 -15.05 -13.06
C ALA A 18 -12.74 -15.32 -13.95
N VAL A 19 -12.51 -15.55 -15.25
CA VAL A 19 -13.60 -15.93 -16.19
C VAL A 19 -14.20 -17.28 -15.80
N PHE A 20 -13.36 -18.28 -15.50
CA PHE A 20 -13.84 -19.61 -15.09
C PHE A 20 -14.68 -19.56 -13.81
N ILE A 21 -14.24 -18.84 -12.79
CA ILE A 21 -14.99 -18.61 -11.55
C ILE A 21 -16.29 -17.86 -11.84
N GLY A 22 -16.25 -16.84 -12.70
CA GLY A 22 -17.43 -16.06 -13.07
C GLY A 22 -18.51 -16.93 -13.71
N VAL A 23 -18.14 -17.78 -14.68
CA VAL A 23 -19.07 -18.71 -15.33
C VAL A 23 -19.67 -19.70 -14.31
N ARG A 24 -18.87 -20.23 -13.41
CA ARG A 24 -19.33 -21.13 -12.34
C ARG A 24 -20.27 -20.42 -11.36
N GLY A 25 -19.93 -19.19 -10.97
CA GLY A 25 -20.76 -18.37 -10.08
C GLY A 25 -22.14 -18.09 -10.69
N VAL A 26 -22.19 -17.69 -11.96
CA VAL A 26 -23.48 -17.47 -12.67
C VAL A 26 -24.29 -18.79 -12.80
N GLY A 27 -23.63 -19.92 -13.06
CA GLY A 27 -24.27 -21.22 -13.10
C GLY A 27 -24.95 -21.58 -11.77
N LEU A 28 -24.29 -21.34 -10.66
CA LEU A 28 -24.84 -21.59 -9.32
C LEU A 28 -25.96 -20.63 -8.96
N LEU A 29 -25.95 -19.38 -9.40
CA LEU A 29 -27.05 -18.42 -9.20
C LEU A 29 -28.34 -18.81 -9.92
N ARG A 30 -28.23 -19.55 -11.03
CA ARG A 30 -29.37 -20.03 -11.82
C ARG A 30 -29.97 -21.34 -11.29
N GLY A 31 -29.35 -21.96 -10.31
CA GLY A 31 -29.85 -23.17 -9.67
C GLY A 31 -30.97 -22.88 -8.66
N ASP A 32 -31.81 -23.87 -8.40
CA ASP A 32 -32.95 -23.74 -7.48
C ASP A 32 -32.56 -23.91 -5.99
N SER A 33 -31.28 -24.10 -5.69
CA SER A 33 -30.78 -24.30 -4.32
C SER A 33 -30.38 -22.99 -3.68
N ALA A 34 -30.95 -22.67 -2.51
CA ALA A 34 -30.52 -21.49 -1.72
C ALA A 34 -29.02 -21.49 -1.42
N VAL A 35 -28.44 -22.66 -1.15
CA VAL A 35 -26.97 -22.79 -0.92
C VAL A 35 -26.21 -22.48 -2.21
N GLY A 36 -26.70 -22.94 -3.37
CA GLY A 36 -26.11 -22.63 -4.67
C GLY A 36 -26.10 -21.13 -4.96
N VAL A 37 -27.21 -20.45 -4.68
CA VAL A 37 -27.29 -18.98 -4.86
C VAL A 37 -26.30 -18.23 -3.97
N VAL A 38 -26.18 -18.60 -2.69
CA VAL A 38 -25.22 -17.97 -1.76
C VAL A 38 -23.78 -18.20 -2.22
N LEU A 39 -23.43 -19.43 -2.60
CA LEU A 39 -22.11 -19.75 -3.12
C LEU A 39 -21.80 -19.04 -4.44
N GLY A 40 -22.76 -18.98 -5.35
CA GLY A 40 -22.63 -18.27 -6.62
C GLY A 40 -22.41 -16.77 -6.41
N ALA A 41 -23.17 -16.15 -5.50
CA ALA A 41 -22.97 -14.75 -5.12
C ALA A 41 -21.57 -14.51 -4.51
N ALA A 42 -21.14 -15.37 -3.60
CA ALA A 42 -19.81 -15.28 -2.99
C ALA A 42 -18.70 -15.39 -4.04
N LEU A 43 -18.81 -16.33 -4.99
CA LEU A 43 -17.85 -16.51 -6.08
C LEU A 43 -17.72 -15.29 -7.00
N LEU A 44 -18.77 -14.49 -7.14
CA LEU A 44 -18.75 -13.27 -7.94
C LEU A 44 -18.28 -12.05 -7.12
N VAL A 45 -18.76 -11.92 -5.90
CA VAL A 45 -18.51 -10.74 -5.06
C VAL A 45 -17.07 -10.73 -4.52
N LEU A 46 -16.56 -11.88 -4.04
CA LEU A 46 -15.22 -11.92 -3.42
C LEU A 46 -14.08 -11.52 -4.37
N PRO A 47 -14.01 -11.95 -5.64
CA PRO A 47 -13.01 -11.47 -6.57
C PRO A 47 -13.12 -9.96 -6.85
N LEU A 48 -14.32 -9.41 -6.95
CA LEU A 48 -14.54 -7.97 -7.15
C LEU A 48 -14.06 -7.15 -5.96
N LEU A 49 -14.33 -7.62 -4.73
CA LEU A 49 -13.78 -7.00 -3.52
C LEU A 49 -12.26 -7.08 -3.50
N GLY A 50 -11.69 -8.23 -3.89
CA GLY A 50 -10.24 -8.39 -4.01
C GLY A 50 -9.62 -7.39 -4.99
N LEU A 51 -10.21 -7.24 -6.18
CA LEU A 51 -9.77 -6.26 -7.18
C LEU A 51 -9.87 -4.81 -6.67
N LEU A 52 -10.95 -4.48 -5.98
CA LEU A 52 -11.14 -3.16 -5.37
C LEU A 52 -10.04 -2.87 -4.33
N LEU A 53 -9.71 -3.84 -3.48
CA LEU A 53 -8.66 -3.69 -2.46
C LEU A 53 -7.29 -3.51 -3.12
N VAL A 54 -6.98 -4.31 -4.14
CA VAL A 54 -5.72 -4.19 -4.90
C VAL A 54 -5.64 -2.83 -5.60
N TRP A 55 -6.72 -2.38 -6.23
CA TRP A 55 -6.77 -1.06 -6.87
C TRP A 55 -6.52 0.07 -5.87
N ARG A 56 -7.16 0.02 -4.69
CA ARG A 56 -6.94 1.00 -3.61
C ARG A 56 -5.49 1.00 -3.12
N GLU A 57 -4.87 -0.16 -3.05
CA GLU A 57 -3.46 -0.28 -2.64
C GLU A 57 -2.51 0.31 -3.69
N ILE A 58 -2.74 0.03 -4.97
CA ILE A 58 -1.98 0.62 -6.07
C ILE A 58 -2.14 2.14 -6.09
N GLU A 59 -3.35 2.63 -5.95
CA GLU A 59 -3.63 4.07 -5.94
C GLU A 59 -2.96 4.76 -4.74
N PHE A 60 -3.00 4.15 -3.55
CA PHE A 60 -2.25 4.64 -2.39
C PHE A 60 -0.75 4.69 -2.66
N GLY A 61 -0.17 3.63 -3.22
CA GLY A 61 1.24 3.59 -3.59
C GLY A 61 1.63 4.65 -4.63
N ARG A 62 0.78 4.89 -5.62
CA ARG A 62 1.00 5.96 -6.62
C ARG A 62 0.98 7.35 -5.99
N ARG A 63 -0.02 7.64 -5.15
CA ARG A 63 -0.12 8.95 -4.49
C ARG A 63 1.05 9.20 -3.55
N THR A 64 1.45 8.21 -2.76
CA THR A 64 2.62 8.35 -1.89
C THR A 64 3.93 8.50 -2.67
N SER A 65 4.07 7.88 -3.85
CA SER A 65 5.24 8.07 -4.70
C SER A 65 5.30 9.49 -5.29
N VAL A 66 4.16 10.12 -5.57
CA VAL A 66 4.11 11.53 -6.00
C VAL A 66 4.56 12.44 -4.87
N LEU A 67 4.08 12.21 -3.63
CA LEU A 67 4.54 12.98 -2.46
C LEU A 67 6.05 12.83 -2.25
N ALA A 68 6.56 11.62 -2.35
CA ALA A 68 8.00 11.36 -2.25
C ALA A 68 8.79 12.14 -3.30
N ALA A 69 8.37 12.09 -4.56
CA ALA A 69 9.02 12.81 -5.65
C ALA A 69 8.95 14.33 -5.48
N THR A 70 7.84 14.87 -5.00
CA THR A 70 7.70 16.30 -4.71
C THR A 70 8.62 16.71 -3.58
N LEU A 71 8.66 15.94 -2.49
CA LEU A 71 9.52 16.22 -1.34
C LEU A 71 11.00 16.09 -1.69
N ASP A 72 11.35 15.15 -2.57
CA ASP A 72 12.72 14.98 -3.10
C ASP A 72 13.16 16.19 -3.93
N ALA A 73 12.30 16.66 -4.83
CA ALA A 73 12.56 17.85 -5.65
C ALA A 73 12.75 19.12 -4.80
N GLU A 74 12.13 19.19 -3.63
CA GLU A 74 12.31 20.26 -2.64
C GLU A 74 13.55 20.06 -1.75
N GLY A 75 14.28 18.93 -1.90
CA GLY A 75 15.41 18.58 -1.02
C GLY A 75 14.99 18.24 0.41
N GLY A 76 13.71 17.94 0.61
CA GLY A 76 13.10 17.70 1.93
C GLY A 76 13.05 16.24 2.37
N LEU A 77 13.46 15.29 1.51
CA LEU A 77 13.53 13.89 1.91
C LEU A 77 14.65 13.68 2.95
N PRO A 78 14.38 12.90 4.01
CA PRO A 78 15.43 12.49 4.93
C PRO A 78 16.51 11.70 4.16
N VAL A 79 17.76 12.00 4.42
CA VAL A 79 18.88 11.23 3.87
C VAL A 79 18.83 9.81 4.47
N ASP A 80 18.89 8.78 3.62
CA ASP A 80 18.95 7.38 4.06
C ASP A 80 20.39 7.00 4.46
N ASP A 81 20.89 7.69 5.49
CA ASP A 81 22.23 7.49 6.08
C ASP A 81 22.18 6.74 7.41
N LEU A 82 21.03 6.19 7.76
CA LEU A 82 20.87 5.45 9.00
C LEU A 82 21.78 4.21 9.04
N PRO A 83 22.57 4.05 10.11
CA PRO A 83 23.42 2.89 10.27
C PRO A 83 22.60 1.60 10.23
N ARG A 84 23.12 0.62 9.49
CA ARG A 84 22.47 -0.67 9.31
C ARG A 84 23.23 -1.76 10.05
N ARG A 85 22.49 -2.68 10.64
CA ARG A 85 23.05 -3.89 11.26
C ARG A 85 23.55 -4.86 10.17
N PRO A 86 24.39 -5.85 10.53
CA PRO A 86 24.82 -6.89 9.58
C PRO A 86 23.67 -7.63 8.88
N SER A 87 22.47 -7.64 9.48
CA SER A 87 21.24 -8.19 8.89
C SER A 87 20.59 -7.30 7.82
N GLY A 88 21.17 -6.14 7.50
CA GLY A 88 20.60 -5.14 6.58
C GLY A 88 19.50 -4.26 7.17
N ARG A 89 19.05 -4.53 8.39
CA ARG A 89 18.05 -3.70 9.09
C ARG A 89 18.68 -2.45 9.66
N VAL A 90 17.91 -1.36 9.68
CA VAL A 90 18.30 -0.11 10.33
C VAL A 90 18.60 -0.36 11.82
N ASP A 91 19.60 0.34 12.36
CA ASP A 91 19.87 0.31 13.78
C ASP A 91 18.73 0.98 14.56
N ARG A 92 18.28 0.32 15.64
CA ARG A 92 17.12 0.79 16.39
C ARG A 92 17.34 2.14 17.06
N GLY A 93 18.53 2.37 17.63
CA GLY A 93 18.82 3.63 18.30
C GLY A 93 18.75 4.81 17.33
N ALA A 94 19.38 4.66 16.15
CA ALA A 94 19.36 5.68 15.11
C ALA A 94 17.95 5.92 14.55
N ALA A 95 17.16 4.85 14.38
CA ALA A 95 15.76 4.97 13.97
C ALA A 95 14.91 5.70 15.02
N ASP A 96 15.11 5.41 16.30
CA ASP A 96 14.40 6.06 17.40
C ASP A 96 14.74 7.55 17.49
N GLU A 97 15.99 7.93 17.33
CA GLU A 97 16.41 9.34 17.32
C GLU A 97 15.80 10.10 16.12
N GLN A 98 15.84 9.50 14.94
CA GLN A 98 15.21 10.08 13.75
C GLN A 98 13.69 10.25 13.96
N PHE A 99 13.06 9.23 14.52
CA PHE A 99 11.64 9.26 14.83
C PHE A 99 11.28 10.42 15.78
N GLN A 100 12.02 10.62 16.88
CA GLN A 100 11.76 11.71 17.82
C GLN A 100 11.88 13.08 17.14
N ARG A 101 12.87 13.28 16.26
CA ARG A 101 13.01 14.53 15.49
C ARG A 101 11.83 14.76 14.55
N MET A 102 11.45 13.75 13.75
CA MET A 102 10.33 13.88 12.80
C MET A 102 9.00 14.11 13.53
N ARG A 103 8.82 13.46 14.67
CA ARG A 103 7.66 13.66 15.54
C ARG A 103 7.58 15.09 16.06
N ALA A 104 8.67 15.64 16.61
CA ALA A 104 8.72 17.01 17.11
C ALA A 104 8.46 18.04 15.98
N GLU A 105 8.98 17.80 14.77
CA GLU A 105 8.67 18.64 13.61
C GLU A 105 7.20 18.61 13.24
N THR A 106 6.55 17.45 13.32
CA THR A 106 5.12 17.29 13.01
C THR A 106 4.25 17.97 14.07
N GLU A 107 4.62 17.85 15.35
CA GLU A 107 3.93 18.53 16.45
C GLU A 107 4.04 20.06 16.33
N ALA A 108 5.18 20.56 15.83
CA ALA A 108 5.40 22.01 15.60
C ALA A 108 4.64 22.55 14.36
N ARG A 109 4.40 21.71 13.35
CA ARG A 109 3.75 22.07 12.08
C ARG A 109 2.74 21.02 11.65
N PRO A 110 1.62 20.87 12.36
CA PRO A 110 0.66 19.79 12.15
C PRO A 110 -0.10 19.88 10.82
N ASP A 111 -0.16 21.08 10.21
CA ASP A 111 -0.87 21.32 8.95
C ASP A 111 0.04 21.17 7.70
N ASP A 112 1.32 20.90 7.89
CA ASP A 112 2.27 20.71 6.78
C ASP A 112 2.37 19.22 6.42
N TRP A 113 1.90 18.83 5.23
CA TRP A 113 1.94 17.47 4.73
C TRP A 113 3.38 16.89 4.69
N ARG A 114 4.39 17.73 4.55
CA ARG A 114 5.80 17.33 4.47
C ARG A 114 6.28 16.71 5.79
N THR A 115 5.88 17.29 6.91
CA THR A 115 6.24 16.77 8.24
C THR A 115 5.60 15.41 8.48
N TRP A 116 4.31 15.25 8.12
CA TRP A 116 3.61 13.99 8.22
C TRP A 116 4.19 12.91 7.30
N PHE A 117 4.59 13.28 6.08
CA PHE A 117 5.20 12.33 5.17
C PHE A 117 6.57 11.87 5.68
N ARG A 118 7.43 12.78 6.20
CA ARG A 118 8.70 12.40 6.86
C ARG A 118 8.48 11.53 8.09
N LEU A 119 7.47 11.84 8.91
CA LEU A 119 7.09 11.00 10.06
C LEU A 119 6.66 9.59 9.61
N SER A 120 5.96 9.47 8.47
CA SER A 120 5.60 8.16 7.93
C SER A 120 6.83 7.32 7.57
N LEU A 121 7.86 7.94 6.98
CA LEU A 121 9.11 7.27 6.66
C LEU A 121 9.87 6.84 7.93
N ALA A 122 9.85 7.66 8.99
CA ALA A 122 10.45 7.33 10.27
C ALA A 122 9.74 6.14 10.95
N TYR A 123 8.40 6.07 10.89
CA TYR A 123 7.65 4.91 11.37
C TYR A 123 7.99 3.63 10.58
N ASP A 124 8.13 3.74 9.25
CA ASP A 124 8.50 2.59 8.41
C ASP A 124 9.91 2.10 8.74
N ALA A 125 10.87 3.00 8.92
CA ALA A 125 12.23 2.68 9.35
C ALA A 125 12.27 2.00 10.72
N ALA A 126 11.39 2.40 11.65
CA ALA A 126 11.20 1.76 12.96
C ALA A 126 10.43 0.42 12.88
N GLY A 127 9.87 0.07 11.71
CA GLY A 127 9.11 -1.16 11.47
C GLY A 127 7.63 -1.10 11.85
N ASP A 128 7.12 0.08 12.24
CA ASP A 128 5.69 0.29 12.52
C ASP A 128 4.93 0.68 11.26
N ARG A 129 4.63 -0.31 10.44
CA ARG A 129 3.93 -0.14 9.17
C ARG A 129 2.51 0.40 9.32
N THR A 130 1.85 0.14 10.44
CA THR A 130 0.49 0.63 10.68
C THR A 130 0.48 2.14 10.82
N ARG A 131 1.31 2.67 11.73
CA ARG A 131 1.43 4.12 11.94
C ARG A 131 2.07 4.82 10.75
N ALA A 132 3.02 4.20 10.06
CA ALA A 132 3.57 4.71 8.81
C ALA A 132 2.47 4.99 7.77
N ARG A 133 1.56 4.03 7.58
CA ARG A 133 0.42 4.20 6.65
C ARG A 133 -0.58 5.26 7.10
N GLU A 134 -0.84 5.37 8.40
CA GLU A 134 -1.72 6.41 8.95
C GLU A 134 -1.14 7.80 8.70
N ALA A 135 0.13 8.01 9.03
CA ALA A 135 0.83 9.27 8.80
C ALA A 135 0.90 9.63 7.30
N ALA A 136 1.17 8.65 6.42
CA ALA A 136 1.18 8.86 4.98
C ALA A 136 -0.21 9.24 4.44
N ARG A 137 -1.30 8.62 4.94
CA ARG A 137 -2.67 9.01 4.56
C ARG A 137 -2.99 10.42 5.01
N HIS A 138 -2.56 10.81 6.20
CA HIS A 138 -2.77 12.16 6.69
C HIS A 138 -2.01 13.19 5.84
N ALA A 139 -0.75 12.89 5.48
CA ALA A 139 0.01 13.71 4.54
C ALA A 139 -0.71 13.86 3.19
N LEU A 140 -1.29 12.78 2.65
CA LEU A 140 -2.07 12.83 1.41
C LEU A 140 -3.33 13.70 1.53
N GLN A 141 -4.00 13.69 2.69
CA GLN A 141 -5.17 14.54 2.94
C GLN A 141 -4.82 16.03 3.01
N LEU A 142 -3.67 16.37 3.58
CA LEU A 142 -3.18 17.75 3.68
C LEU A 142 -2.62 18.28 2.35
N HIS A 143 -2.10 17.38 1.51
CA HIS A 143 -1.56 17.78 0.20
C HIS A 143 -2.67 18.11 -0.81
N GLY A 144 -3.87 17.55 -0.65
CA GLY A 144 -5.04 17.75 -1.53
C GLY A 144 -5.08 16.72 -2.62
#